data_837269ec63fed0ba80e41dd794a89a62
#
_entry.id   837269ec63fed0ba80e41dd794a89a62
#
_cell.length_a   1.000
_cell.length_b   1.000
_cell.length_c   1.000
_cell.angle_alpha   90.00
_cell.angle_beta   90.00
_cell.angle_gamma   90.00
#
_symmetry.space_group_name_H-M   'P 1'
#
loop_
_entity.id
_entity.type
_entity.pdbx_description
1 polymer ?
#
loop_
_entity_poly.entity_id
_entity_poly.type
_entity_poly.pdbx_seq_one_letter_code
_entity_poly.pdbx_strand_id
1 'polypeptide(L)'
;DAEYPTNTVITGTSENLTIRVGGEPVITATVAEDGDIPENGRLFLKDKNSSEAAWKEVPMKRSEDPTNKFSFKLKPVDRDTLFYVKIGDDRSEQYTINVITSPRIENVDIALQYPEYMNRDAGTYDDLNLEVPEDTTVKWTVRCNTPVSSWEVLVPSDWGEQTAENKPDESD
;
A
#
# COMPACT_ATOMS: atom_id res chain seq x y z
N ASP A 1 -31.28 -16.12 -20.12
CA ASP A 1 -32.19 -15.15 -19.49
C ASP A 1 -31.94 -13.81 -20.16
N ALA A 2 -32.98 -13.27 -20.82
CA ALA A 2 -32.92 -11.90 -21.37
C ALA A 2 -32.96 -10.92 -20.18
N GLU A 3 -31.83 -10.25 -19.92
CA GLU A 3 -31.82 -9.11 -18.99
C GLU A 3 -32.71 -8.00 -19.63
N TYR A 4 -33.84 -7.71 -19.01
CA TYR A 4 -34.65 -6.56 -19.40
C TYR A 4 -33.83 -5.30 -19.07
N PRO A 5 -33.75 -4.31 -19.97
CA PRO A 5 -33.08 -3.05 -19.67
C PRO A 5 -33.76 -2.41 -18.48
N THR A 6 -33.00 -2.24 -17.41
CA THR A 6 -33.41 -1.45 -16.24
C THR A 6 -32.89 -0.03 -16.46
N ASN A 7 -33.68 0.98 -16.15
CA ASN A 7 -33.24 2.38 -16.22
C ASN A 7 -32.41 2.74 -14.99
N THR A 8 -31.36 1.94 -14.73
CA THR A 8 -30.48 2.13 -13.59
C THR A 8 -29.32 3.04 -13.99
N VAL A 9 -29.02 4.04 -13.18
CA VAL A 9 -27.89 4.96 -13.39
C VAL A 9 -27.03 4.98 -12.13
N ILE A 10 -25.75 4.63 -12.26
CA ILE A 10 -24.78 4.72 -11.18
C ILE A 10 -24.36 6.18 -11.04
N THR A 11 -24.67 6.80 -9.91
CA THR A 11 -24.36 8.21 -9.60
C THR A 11 -23.08 8.39 -8.81
N GLY A 12 -22.58 7.34 -8.17
CA GLY A 12 -21.34 7.37 -7.40
C GLY A 12 -20.78 5.97 -7.14
N THR A 13 -19.47 5.88 -7.10
CA THR A 13 -18.76 4.66 -6.73
C THR A 13 -17.52 5.01 -5.90
N SER A 14 -16.98 4.02 -5.18
CA SER A 14 -15.60 4.12 -4.71
C SER A 14 -14.68 4.31 -5.91
N GLU A 15 -13.78 5.28 -5.79
CA GLU A 15 -12.77 5.58 -6.81
C GLU A 15 -11.47 4.81 -6.52
N ASN A 16 -10.34 5.29 -7.05
CA ASN A 16 -9.03 4.70 -6.77
C ASN A 16 -8.72 4.73 -5.27
N LEU A 17 -8.35 3.59 -4.73
CA LEU A 17 -8.03 3.41 -3.32
C LEU A 17 -6.55 3.09 -3.15
N THR A 18 -5.97 3.55 -2.04
CA THR A 18 -4.64 3.11 -1.59
C THR A 18 -4.78 2.51 -0.21
N ILE A 19 -4.36 1.26 -0.07
CA ILE A 19 -4.46 0.49 1.18
C ILE A 19 -3.12 -0.14 1.51
N ARG A 20 -2.93 -0.49 2.78
CA ARG A 20 -1.79 -1.35 3.17
C ARG A 20 -2.08 -2.80 2.78
N VAL A 21 -1.01 -3.57 2.51
CA VAL A 21 -1.10 -5.02 2.28
C VAL A 21 -1.93 -5.70 3.38
N GLY A 22 -2.83 -6.59 2.98
CA GLY A 22 -3.77 -7.24 3.90
C GLY A 22 -4.96 -6.40 4.34
N GLY A 23 -5.10 -5.17 3.84
CA GLY A 23 -6.26 -4.32 4.11
C GLY A 23 -7.55 -4.90 3.51
N GLU A 24 -8.68 -4.60 4.15
CA GLU A 24 -10.02 -5.06 3.76
C GLU A 24 -10.90 -3.87 3.36
N PRO A 25 -10.72 -3.26 2.18
CA PRO A 25 -11.49 -2.10 1.78
C PRO A 25 -12.96 -2.46 1.53
N VAL A 26 -13.82 -1.48 1.75
CA VAL A 26 -15.25 -1.58 1.40
C VAL A 26 -15.47 -0.80 0.11
N ILE A 27 -15.92 -1.50 -0.93
CA ILE A 27 -16.33 -0.88 -2.19
C ILE A 27 -17.81 -0.53 -2.08
N THR A 28 -18.16 0.70 -2.42
CA THR A 28 -19.52 1.19 -2.40
C THR A 28 -19.93 1.72 -3.78
N ALA A 29 -21.18 1.61 -4.09
CA ALA A 29 -21.79 2.24 -5.26
C ALA A 29 -23.17 2.77 -4.90
N THR A 30 -23.57 3.87 -5.51
CA THR A 30 -24.86 4.51 -5.33
C THR A 30 -25.51 4.65 -6.70
N VAL A 31 -26.80 4.35 -6.77
CA VAL A 31 -27.63 4.54 -7.97
C VAL A 31 -28.61 5.68 -7.78
N ALA A 32 -29.09 6.24 -8.90
CA ALA A 32 -30.11 7.28 -8.88
C ALA A 32 -31.40 6.76 -8.23
N GLU A 33 -32.07 7.62 -7.46
CA GLU A 33 -33.30 7.26 -6.75
C GLU A 33 -34.53 7.26 -7.65
N ASP A 34 -34.49 7.99 -8.76
CA ASP A 34 -35.55 8.15 -9.74
C ASP A 34 -35.59 7.04 -10.81
N GLY A 35 -34.65 6.11 -10.74
CA GLY A 35 -34.57 4.95 -11.62
C GLY A 35 -34.98 3.65 -10.95
N ASP A 36 -34.89 2.56 -11.69
CA ASP A 36 -35.06 1.22 -11.15
C ASP A 36 -33.87 0.84 -10.27
N ILE A 37 -34.12 0.50 -9.02
CA ILE A 37 -33.11 0.06 -8.09
C ILE A 37 -33.13 -1.46 -8.02
N PRO A 38 -32.14 -2.15 -8.64
CA PRO A 38 -32.06 -3.60 -8.61
C PRO A 38 -31.86 -4.15 -7.18
N GLU A 39 -32.24 -5.40 -6.97
CA GLU A 39 -31.99 -6.05 -5.68
C GLU A 39 -30.50 -6.35 -5.44
N ASN A 40 -29.75 -6.57 -6.51
CA ASN A 40 -28.36 -7.02 -6.46
C ASN A 40 -27.47 -6.16 -7.35
N GLY A 41 -26.30 -5.81 -6.82
CA GLY A 41 -25.18 -5.28 -7.58
C GLY A 41 -24.10 -6.34 -7.75
N ARG A 42 -23.19 -6.11 -8.67
CA ARG A 42 -22.05 -7.00 -8.97
C ARG A 42 -20.76 -6.20 -8.99
N LEU A 43 -19.76 -6.65 -8.27
CA LEU A 43 -18.40 -6.12 -8.27
C LEU A 43 -17.50 -7.08 -9.04
N PHE A 44 -16.74 -6.55 -9.97
CA PHE A 44 -15.77 -7.31 -10.76
C PHE A 44 -14.36 -6.91 -10.32
N LEU A 45 -13.54 -7.90 -10.05
CA LEU A 45 -12.17 -7.76 -9.55
C LEU A 45 -11.19 -8.50 -10.46
N LYS A 46 -10.02 -7.91 -10.68
CA LYS A 46 -8.94 -8.51 -11.46
C LYS A 46 -7.58 -8.08 -10.91
N ASP A 47 -6.62 -9.00 -10.81
CA ASP A 47 -5.22 -8.67 -10.51
C ASP A 47 -4.67 -7.76 -11.63
N LYS A 48 -4.16 -6.59 -11.25
CA LYS A 48 -3.63 -5.57 -12.18
C LYS A 48 -2.39 -6.06 -12.92
N ASN A 49 -1.55 -6.85 -12.24
CA ASN A 49 -0.26 -7.30 -12.74
C ASN A 49 -0.32 -8.61 -13.53
N SER A 50 -1.51 -9.21 -13.64
CA SER A 50 -1.72 -10.45 -14.41
C SER A 50 -2.53 -10.18 -15.66
N SER A 51 -1.88 -10.27 -16.82
CA SER A 51 -2.56 -10.13 -18.11
C SER A 51 -3.56 -11.27 -18.38
N GLU A 52 -3.30 -12.46 -17.85
CA GLU A 52 -4.11 -13.67 -18.03
C GLU A 52 -5.23 -13.82 -17.00
N ALA A 53 -5.23 -13.02 -15.91
CA ALA A 53 -6.28 -13.12 -14.91
C ALA A 53 -7.65 -12.80 -15.49
N ALA A 54 -8.61 -13.67 -15.25
CA ALA A 54 -10.01 -13.42 -15.55
C ALA A 54 -10.63 -12.48 -14.50
N TRP A 55 -11.67 -11.74 -14.92
CA TRP A 55 -12.48 -10.97 -14.00
C TRP A 55 -13.25 -11.90 -13.06
N LYS A 56 -13.09 -11.70 -11.77
CA LYS A 56 -13.84 -12.40 -10.73
C LYS A 56 -15.05 -11.58 -10.35
N GLU A 57 -16.22 -12.15 -10.48
CA GLU A 57 -17.50 -11.55 -10.09
C GLU A 57 -17.81 -11.86 -8.63
N VAL A 58 -18.25 -10.86 -7.87
CA VAL A 58 -18.76 -11.01 -6.50
C VAL A 58 -20.02 -10.18 -6.30
N PRO A 59 -21.04 -10.71 -5.57
CA PRO A 59 -22.28 -9.98 -5.35
C PRO A 59 -22.07 -8.85 -4.33
N MET A 60 -22.62 -7.67 -4.62
CA MET A 60 -22.72 -6.57 -3.69
C MET A 60 -24.07 -6.61 -2.96
N LYS A 61 -24.03 -6.31 -1.67
CA LYS A 61 -25.25 -6.21 -0.86
C LYS A 61 -25.84 -4.83 -0.98
N ARG A 62 -27.15 -4.78 -1.23
CA ARG A 62 -27.94 -3.56 -1.15
C ARG A 62 -28.11 -3.16 0.31
N SER A 63 -28.02 -1.88 0.62
CA SER A 63 -28.31 -1.32 1.94
C SER A 63 -29.83 -1.30 2.18
N GLU A 64 -30.23 -1.45 3.42
CA GLU A 64 -31.63 -1.30 3.81
C GLU A 64 -32.03 0.20 3.90
N ASP A 65 -31.07 1.04 4.29
CA ASP A 65 -31.22 2.50 4.37
C ASP A 65 -29.84 3.18 4.15
N PRO A 66 -29.68 4.00 3.10
CA PRO A 66 -30.58 4.17 1.95
C PRO A 66 -30.57 2.96 1.00
N THR A 67 -31.72 2.65 0.40
CA THR A 67 -31.92 1.49 -0.46
C THR A 67 -31.22 1.58 -1.83
N ASN A 68 -30.74 2.77 -2.22
CA ASN A 68 -30.02 3.03 -3.46
C ASN A 68 -28.51 2.81 -3.35
N LYS A 69 -28.01 2.34 -2.19
CA LYS A 69 -26.60 2.10 -1.95
C LYS A 69 -26.26 0.61 -1.92
N PHE A 70 -25.17 0.26 -2.57
CA PHE A 70 -24.62 -1.08 -2.61
C PHE A 70 -23.22 -1.10 -1.98
N SER A 71 -22.87 -2.18 -1.31
CA SER A 71 -21.56 -2.33 -0.70
C SER A 71 -21.04 -3.77 -0.73
N PHE A 72 -19.73 -3.90 -0.77
CA PHE A 72 -19.05 -5.17 -0.60
C PHE A 72 -17.73 -4.95 0.15
N LYS A 73 -17.55 -5.68 1.26
CA LYS A 73 -16.28 -5.70 1.99
C LYS A 73 -15.38 -6.76 1.38
N LEU A 74 -14.25 -6.35 0.83
CA LEU A 74 -13.24 -7.25 0.30
C LEU A 74 -12.59 -8.08 1.40
N LYS A 75 -12.14 -9.27 1.04
CA LYS A 75 -11.16 -10.02 1.84
C LYS A 75 -9.82 -9.29 1.81
N PRO A 76 -8.86 -9.66 2.68
CA PRO A 76 -7.51 -9.08 2.64
C PRO A 76 -6.93 -9.03 1.22
N VAL A 77 -6.52 -7.84 0.80
CA VAL A 77 -5.97 -7.58 -0.54
C VAL A 77 -4.46 -7.42 -0.42
N ASP A 78 -3.72 -8.27 -1.13
CA ASP A 78 -2.25 -8.34 -1.07
C ASP A 78 -1.57 -7.82 -2.34
N ARG A 79 -2.34 -7.51 -3.39
CA ARG A 79 -1.84 -7.09 -4.70
C ARG A 79 -2.71 -5.99 -5.28
N ASP A 80 -2.10 -5.17 -6.13
CA ASP A 80 -2.83 -4.18 -6.90
C ASP A 80 -3.96 -4.83 -7.69
N THR A 81 -5.17 -4.32 -7.47
CA THR A 81 -6.40 -4.92 -7.99
C THR A 81 -7.20 -3.89 -8.78
N LEU A 82 -7.58 -4.25 -10.00
CA LEU A 82 -8.53 -3.49 -10.80
C LEU A 82 -9.95 -3.87 -10.41
N PHE A 83 -10.86 -2.90 -10.38
CA PHE A 83 -12.27 -3.19 -10.15
C PHE A 83 -13.20 -2.28 -10.94
N TYR A 84 -14.40 -2.75 -11.17
CA TYR A 84 -15.55 -1.97 -11.59
C TYR A 84 -16.84 -2.56 -11.02
N VAL A 85 -17.88 -1.76 -10.97
CA VAL A 85 -19.20 -2.16 -10.46
C VAL A 85 -20.19 -2.21 -11.61
N LYS A 86 -21.08 -3.20 -11.61
CA LYS A 86 -22.23 -3.29 -12.50
C LYS A 86 -23.50 -3.42 -11.67
N ILE A 87 -24.47 -2.54 -11.89
CA ILE A 87 -25.77 -2.55 -11.20
C ILE A 87 -26.85 -2.37 -12.27
N GLY A 88 -27.72 -3.37 -12.39
CA GLY A 88 -28.66 -3.40 -13.50
C GLY A 88 -27.92 -3.46 -14.84
N ASP A 89 -28.28 -2.56 -15.73
CA ASP A 89 -27.68 -2.39 -17.07
C ASP A 89 -26.51 -1.40 -17.09
N ASP A 90 -26.30 -0.64 -16.01
CA ASP A 90 -25.19 0.34 -15.94
C ASP A 90 -23.91 -0.25 -15.34
N ARG A 91 -22.79 0.34 -15.78
CA ARG A 91 -21.45 -0.05 -15.38
C ARG A 91 -20.61 1.19 -15.04
N SER A 92 -19.90 1.14 -13.91
CA SER A 92 -18.94 2.18 -13.54
C SER A 92 -17.71 2.18 -14.45
N GLU A 93 -16.92 3.23 -14.35
CA GLU A 93 -15.53 3.21 -14.81
C GLU A 93 -14.71 2.16 -14.08
N GLN A 94 -13.51 1.88 -14.60
CA GLN A 94 -12.57 0.98 -13.97
C GLN A 94 -11.66 1.75 -13.02
N TYR A 95 -11.53 1.27 -11.82
CA TYR A 95 -10.70 1.85 -10.75
C TYR A 95 -9.64 0.87 -10.28
N THR A 96 -8.70 1.37 -9.51
CA THR A 96 -7.58 0.60 -8.97
C THR A 96 -7.54 0.65 -7.46
N ILE A 97 -7.33 -0.50 -6.83
CA ILE A 97 -6.88 -0.61 -5.44
C ILE A 97 -5.36 -0.77 -5.49
N ASN A 98 -4.62 0.26 -5.08
CA ASN A 98 -3.18 0.21 -4.96
C ASN A 98 -2.80 -0.32 -3.58
N VAL A 99 -1.94 -1.33 -3.53
CA VAL A 99 -1.49 -1.95 -2.29
C VAL A 99 -0.08 -1.49 -1.97
N ILE A 100 0.07 -0.83 -0.83
CA ILE A 100 1.37 -0.39 -0.33
C ILE A 100 1.84 -1.30 0.80
N THR A 101 3.12 -1.64 0.78
CA THR A 101 3.79 -2.34 1.88
C THR A 101 4.36 -1.33 2.87
N SER A 102 4.30 -1.66 4.16
CA SER A 102 5.00 -0.86 5.16
C SER A 102 6.51 -1.05 5.02
N PRO A 103 7.31 0.01 5.12
CA PRO A 103 8.75 -0.11 5.15
C PRO A 103 9.19 -1.02 6.30
N ARG A 104 10.16 -1.88 6.02
CA ARG A 104 10.87 -2.68 7.02
C ARG A 104 12.35 -2.55 6.77
N ILE A 105 13.12 -2.47 7.83
CA ILE A 105 14.56 -2.58 7.77
C ILE A 105 14.90 -4.04 7.48
N GLU A 106 15.61 -4.30 6.40
CA GLU A 106 16.09 -5.63 6.00
C GLU A 106 17.51 -5.87 6.45
N ASN A 107 18.33 -4.83 6.41
CA ASN A 107 19.72 -4.91 6.82
C ASN A 107 20.20 -3.59 7.42
N VAL A 108 21.14 -3.71 8.38
CA VAL A 108 21.87 -2.58 8.95
C VAL A 108 23.34 -2.96 8.97
N ASP A 109 24.15 -2.28 8.18
CA ASP A 109 25.59 -2.43 8.18
C ASP A 109 26.20 -1.23 8.93
N ILE A 110 27.11 -1.49 9.85
CA ILE A 110 27.81 -0.46 10.64
C ILE A 110 29.29 -0.52 10.32
N ALA A 111 29.84 0.56 9.81
CA ALA A 111 31.26 0.71 9.59
C ALA A 111 31.84 1.70 10.59
N LEU A 112 32.88 1.32 11.29
CA LEU A 112 33.62 2.13 12.24
C LEU A 112 34.94 2.59 11.63
N GLN A 113 35.20 3.88 11.71
CA GLN A 113 36.49 4.47 11.37
C GLN A 113 37.08 5.09 12.64
N TYR A 114 38.13 4.48 13.13
CA TYR A 114 38.83 4.93 14.33
C TYR A 114 39.75 6.10 14.02
N PRO A 115 39.99 6.98 15.03
CA PRO A 115 40.98 8.06 14.91
C PRO A 115 42.38 7.50 14.63
N GLU A 116 43.18 8.24 13.87
CA GLU A 116 44.54 7.80 13.47
C GLU A 116 45.47 7.48 14.66
N TYR A 117 45.30 8.18 15.77
CA TYR A 117 46.13 7.94 16.96
C TYR A 117 45.96 6.57 17.60
N MET A 118 44.83 5.88 17.31
CA MET A 118 44.56 4.56 17.82
C MET A 118 45.27 3.44 17.04
N ASN A 119 45.75 3.74 15.86
CA ASN A 119 46.42 2.79 14.95
C ASN A 119 45.64 1.48 14.80
N ARG A 120 44.31 1.59 14.64
CA ARG A 120 43.34 0.50 14.54
C ARG A 120 42.65 0.56 13.19
N ASP A 121 42.57 -0.58 12.52
CA ASP A 121 41.91 -0.70 11.24
C ASP A 121 40.39 -0.51 11.35
N ALA A 122 39.78 0.02 10.29
CA ALA A 122 38.32 0.12 10.19
C ALA A 122 37.66 -1.27 10.32
N GLY A 123 36.51 -1.33 10.97
CA GLY A 123 35.77 -2.56 11.19
C GLY A 123 34.31 -2.43 10.77
N THR A 124 33.70 -3.56 10.40
CA THR A 124 32.27 -3.69 10.15
C THR A 124 31.61 -4.53 11.23
N TYR A 125 30.44 -4.10 11.68
CA TYR A 125 29.69 -4.71 12.78
C TYR A 125 28.22 -4.82 12.37
N ASP A 126 27.55 -5.81 12.87
CA ASP A 126 26.13 -6.09 12.70
C ASP A 126 25.32 -5.93 14.02
N ASP A 127 26.02 -5.67 15.12
CA ASP A 127 25.41 -5.41 16.42
C ASP A 127 25.15 -3.91 16.60
N LEU A 128 23.92 -3.55 16.99
CA LEU A 128 23.50 -2.18 17.28
C LEU A 128 23.99 -1.68 18.64
N ASN A 129 24.41 -2.58 19.55
CA ASN A 129 24.98 -2.24 20.84
C ASN A 129 26.50 -2.03 20.70
N LEU A 130 26.88 -0.83 20.31
CA LEU A 130 28.27 -0.47 20.09
C LEU A 130 28.78 0.41 21.23
N GLU A 131 29.90 -0.01 21.83
CA GLU A 131 30.75 0.86 22.64
C GLU A 131 31.95 1.28 21.76
N VAL A 132 32.01 2.55 21.44
CA VAL A 132 33.05 3.11 20.58
C VAL A 132 33.87 4.15 21.33
N PRO A 133 35.20 4.24 21.13
CA PRO A 133 36.02 5.28 21.67
C PRO A 133 35.60 6.66 21.15
N GLU A 134 35.95 7.70 21.91
CA GLU A 134 35.78 9.10 21.47
C GLU A 134 36.45 9.33 20.11
N ASP A 135 35.92 10.27 19.34
CA ASP A 135 36.40 10.63 18.00
C ASP A 135 36.28 9.50 16.93
N THR A 136 35.53 8.41 17.19
CA THR A 136 35.26 7.39 16.20
C THR A 136 34.13 7.83 15.28
N THR A 137 34.34 7.73 13.96
CA THR A 137 33.26 7.95 12.99
C THR A 137 32.50 6.65 12.79
N VAL A 138 31.17 6.72 13.00
CA VAL A 138 30.26 5.58 12.80
C VAL A 138 29.42 5.85 11.57
N LYS A 139 29.53 4.99 10.57
CA LYS A 139 28.72 5.03 9.35
C LYS A 139 27.70 3.88 9.36
N TRP A 140 26.43 4.25 9.33
CA TRP A 140 25.33 3.30 9.27
C TRP A 140 24.77 3.24 7.85
N THR A 141 24.61 2.05 7.34
CA THR A 141 23.93 1.80 6.06
C THR A 141 22.71 0.96 6.35
N VAL A 142 21.54 1.55 6.18
CA VAL A 142 20.25 0.90 6.44
C VAL A 142 19.58 0.62 5.12
N ARG A 143 19.21 -0.65 4.89
CA ARG A 143 18.42 -1.07 3.73
C ARG A 143 17.01 -1.38 4.14
N CYS A 144 16.06 -0.85 3.36
CA CYS A 144 14.64 -1.11 3.53
C CYS A 144 14.08 -1.86 2.33
N ASN A 145 13.05 -2.68 2.56
CA ASN A 145 12.34 -3.44 1.52
C ASN A 145 11.58 -2.57 0.51
N THR A 146 11.35 -1.30 0.83
CA THR A 146 10.69 -0.33 -0.04
C THR A 146 11.34 1.05 0.15
N PRO A 147 11.29 1.93 -0.88
CA PRO A 147 11.74 3.31 -0.72
C PRO A 147 11.00 4.01 0.42
N VAL A 148 11.72 4.75 1.24
CA VAL A 148 11.17 5.55 2.33
C VAL A 148 11.28 7.03 1.98
N SER A 149 10.22 7.79 2.28
CA SER A 149 10.19 9.24 2.02
C SER A 149 10.82 10.07 3.14
N SER A 150 10.82 9.53 4.35
CA SER A 150 11.43 10.18 5.53
C SER A 150 11.87 9.11 6.52
N TRP A 151 12.91 9.42 7.27
CA TRP A 151 13.43 8.60 8.34
C TRP A 151 14.08 9.49 9.40
N GLU A 152 14.17 8.99 10.60
CA GLU A 152 14.77 9.67 11.74
C GLU A 152 15.65 8.68 12.50
N VAL A 153 16.85 9.11 12.88
CA VAL A 153 17.73 8.33 13.74
C VAL A 153 17.80 9.05 15.08
N LEU A 154 17.39 8.34 16.12
CA LEU A 154 17.51 8.82 17.49
C LEU A 154 18.82 8.27 18.06
N VAL A 155 19.75 9.16 18.36
CA VAL A 155 21.02 8.82 19.00
C VAL A 155 21.14 9.54 20.34
N PRO A 156 21.96 9.02 21.27
CA PRO A 156 22.26 9.71 22.52
C PRO A 156 22.78 11.13 22.28
N SER A 157 22.45 12.05 23.16
CA SER A 157 22.80 13.48 23.03
C SER A 157 24.30 13.78 23.15
N ASP A 158 25.07 12.82 23.63
CA ASP A 158 26.53 12.85 23.76
C ASP A 158 27.26 12.36 22.49
N TRP A 159 26.51 11.86 21.51
CA TRP A 159 27.04 11.54 20.19
C TRP A 159 27.13 12.82 19.35
N GLY A 160 28.30 13.17 18.88
CA GLY A 160 28.60 14.41 18.18
C GLY A 160 27.72 14.72 16.95
N GLU A 161 28.25 15.43 15.97
CA GLU A 161 27.55 15.91 14.80
C GLU A 161 27.08 14.74 13.90
N GLN A 162 25.80 14.81 13.46
CA GLN A 162 25.19 13.77 12.65
C GLN A 162 24.86 14.31 11.27
N THR A 163 25.19 13.53 10.26
CA THR A 163 24.81 13.81 8.86
C THR A 163 24.10 12.61 8.27
N ALA A 164 22.94 12.85 7.67
CA ALA A 164 22.15 11.81 7.07
C ALA A 164 21.97 12.07 5.56
N GLU A 165 22.26 11.05 4.76
CA GLU A 165 22.05 11.07 3.31
C GLU A 165 21.08 9.98 2.91
N ASN A 166 20.08 10.33 2.11
CA ASN A 166 19.21 9.35 1.47
C ASN A 166 19.77 9.04 0.07
N LYS A 167 20.31 7.84 -0.14
CA LYS A 167 20.73 7.38 -1.46
C LYS A 167 19.71 6.38 -1.98
N PRO A 168 19.14 6.60 -3.18
CA PRO A 168 18.38 5.55 -3.84
C PRO A 168 19.29 4.34 -4.07
N ASP A 169 18.73 3.15 -3.95
CA ASP A 169 19.46 1.90 -4.22
C ASP A 169 19.86 1.89 -5.71
N GLU A 170 21.15 1.83 -6.01
CA GLU A 170 21.72 1.77 -7.37
C GLU A 170 21.77 0.32 -7.90
N SER A 171 21.02 -0.58 -7.30
CA SER A 171 20.92 -1.97 -7.80
C SER A 171 19.80 -2.08 -8.84
N ASP A 172 20.19 -1.92 -10.09
CA ASP A 172 19.44 -2.32 -11.27
C ASP A 172 19.97 -3.69 -11.77
#